data_fc5cca2808ed5679e6a309d4f322b37f
#
_entry.id   fc5cca2808ed5679e6a309d4f322b37f
#
_cell.length_a   1.000
_cell.length_b   1.000
_cell.length_c   1.000
_cell.angle_alpha   90.00
_cell.angle_beta   90.00
_cell.angle_gamma   90.00
#
_symmetry.space_group_name_H-M   'P 1'
#
loop_
_entity.id
_entity.type
_entity.pdbx_description
1 polymer ?
#
loop_
_entity_poly.entity_id
_entity_poly.type
_entity_poly.pdbx_seq_one_letter_code
_entity_poly.pdbx_strand_id
1 'polypeptide(L)'
;ASDVYKRQNALIVIAVPMTAVGEVLDAIQEHAPSCGITDVVSVKTAVRQQVLERGMESRYVGGHPMAGTSKSGWDNSQRDLFRRAAWGITYDYAAECEARGEKIPKQWIETFTEVVRMTQMVHAEAVPIRVANHDAAVARISHLPHVFAEILAVVGDNGGILAQSLSAGSFKDATRVAGTHPELVQQMCETNAPALVEALDEALDLLRDAREKLDSPEPSIAELSDAGYRARTRIDARSGARKES
;
A
#
# COMPACT_ATOMS: atom_id res chain seq x y z
N ALA A 1 -37.59 0.23 -2.16
CA ALA A 1 -36.62 -0.78 -1.72
C ALA A 1 -36.11 -1.47 -2.98
N SER A 2 -34.90 -1.15 -3.39
CA SER A 2 -34.27 -1.85 -4.51
C SER A 2 -34.02 -3.28 -4.09
N ASP A 3 -34.64 -4.25 -4.77
CA ASP A 3 -34.26 -5.64 -4.73
C ASP A 3 -32.82 -5.76 -5.27
N VAL A 4 -31.87 -5.67 -4.36
CA VAL A 4 -30.50 -6.11 -4.63
C VAL A 4 -30.61 -7.63 -4.76
N TYR A 5 -30.67 -8.12 -5.98
CA TYR A 5 -30.48 -9.53 -6.27
C TYR A 5 -29.10 -9.94 -5.72
N LYS A 6 -29.08 -10.45 -4.52
CA LYS A 6 -27.90 -11.12 -3.93
C LYS A 6 -27.63 -12.35 -4.80
N ARG A 7 -26.78 -12.20 -5.80
CA ARG A 7 -26.29 -13.35 -6.58
C ARG A 7 -25.49 -14.20 -5.59
N GLN A 8 -25.99 -15.38 -5.29
CA GLN A 8 -25.20 -16.40 -4.63
C GLN A 8 -23.91 -16.54 -5.46
N ASN A 9 -22.73 -16.46 -4.80
CA ASN A 9 -21.40 -16.45 -5.39
C ASN A 9 -20.94 -15.12 -6.04
N ALA A 10 -21.44 -13.97 -5.61
CA ALA A 10 -20.85 -12.68 -5.98
C ALA A 10 -19.51 -12.45 -5.26
N LEU A 11 -18.59 -11.73 -5.90
CA LEU A 11 -17.40 -11.18 -5.24
C LEU A 11 -17.77 -9.86 -4.56
N ILE A 12 -17.50 -9.76 -3.26
CA ILE A 12 -17.66 -8.52 -2.48
C ILE A 12 -16.30 -7.83 -2.39
N VAL A 13 -16.23 -6.58 -2.79
CA VAL A 13 -15.03 -5.74 -2.70
C VAL A 13 -15.19 -4.75 -1.56
N ILE A 14 -14.39 -4.90 -0.51
CA ILE A 14 -14.36 -3.98 0.63
C ILE A 14 -13.50 -2.76 0.23
N ALA A 15 -14.14 -1.60 0.12
CA ALA A 15 -13.52 -0.35 -0.28
C ALA A 15 -13.87 0.76 0.74
N VAL A 16 -13.64 0.49 2.02
CA VAL A 16 -13.89 1.41 3.14
C VAL A 16 -12.58 1.69 3.89
N PRO A 17 -12.52 2.77 4.70
CA PRO A 17 -11.38 3.00 5.58
C PRO A 17 -11.13 1.81 6.51
N MET A 18 -9.86 1.61 6.90
CA MET A 18 -9.44 0.48 7.75
C MET A 18 -10.29 0.34 9.02
N THR A 19 -10.69 1.46 9.62
CA THR A 19 -11.52 1.51 10.83
C THR A 19 -12.91 0.92 10.66
N ALA A 20 -13.44 0.89 9.43
CA ALA A 20 -14.77 0.35 9.14
C ALA A 20 -14.75 -1.10 8.62
N VAL A 21 -13.57 -1.69 8.39
CA VAL A 21 -13.44 -3.05 7.82
C VAL A 21 -14.13 -4.09 8.69
N GLY A 22 -13.98 -4.01 10.03
CA GLY A 22 -14.58 -4.96 10.97
C GLY A 22 -16.11 -5.03 10.88
N GLU A 23 -16.76 -3.88 10.93
CA GLU A 23 -18.22 -3.76 10.81
C GLU A 23 -18.72 -4.30 9.45
N VAL A 24 -17.98 -4.03 8.37
CA VAL A 24 -18.32 -4.54 7.04
C VAL A 24 -18.16 -6.06 6.98
N LEU A 25 -17.10 -6.63 7.56
CA LEU A 25 -16.92 -8.08 7.64
C LEU A 25 -18.06 -8.75 8.44
N ASP A 26 -18.50 -8.16 9.56
CA ASP A 26 -19.62 -8.65 10.35
C ASP A 26 -20.92 -8.65 9.54
N ALA A 27 -21.19 -7.56 8.83
CA ALA A 27 -22.36 -7.47 7.93
C ALA A 27 -22.29 -8.49 6.77
N ILE A 28 -21.10 -8.72 6.19
CA ILE A 28 -20.90 -9.74 5.15
C ILE A 28 -21.14 -11.15 5.72
N GLN A 29 -20.71 -11.43 6.93
CA GLN A 29 -20.93 -12.72 7.58
C GLN A 29 -22.41 -12.99 7.81
N GLU A 30 -23.16 -11.99 8.22
CA GLU A 30 -24.60 -12.09 8.48
C GLU A 30 -25.42 -12.20 7.17
N HIS A 31 -25.12 -11.34 6.19
CA HIS A 31 -26.02 -11.14 5.05
C HIS A 31 -25.55 -11.81 3.74
N ALA A 32 -24.28 -12.20 3.65
CA ALA A 32 -23.69 -12.79 2.45
C ALA A 32 -22.65 -13.89 2.77
N PRO A 33 -23.01 -14.92 3.57
CA PRO A 33 -22.03 -15.89 4.11
C PRO A 33 -21.38 -16.78 3.02
N SER A 34 -21.96 -16.87 1.83
CA SER A 34 -21.42 -17.67 0.71
C SER A 34 -20.61 -16.88 -0.31
N CYS A 35 -20.54 -15.55 -0.19
CA CYS A 35 -19.84 -14.73 -1.16
C CYS A 35 -18.32 -14.75 -0.93
N GLY A 36 -17.56 -14.73 -2.04
CA GLY A 36 -16.12 -14.44 -2.02
C GLY A 36 -15.87 -12.99 -1.60
N ILE A 37 -14.75 -12.74 -0.92
CA ILE A 37 -14.42 -11.43 -0.37
C ILE A 37 -13.03 -11.01 -0.81
N THR A 38 -12.89 -9.77 -1.24
CA THR A 38 -11.60 -9.09 -1.42
C THR A 38 -11.69 -7.67 -0.86
N ASP A 39 -10.57 -7.00 -0.77
CA ASP A 39 -10.49 -5.60 -0.34
C ASP A 39 -9.52 -4.81 -1.21
N VAL A 40 -9.50 -3.50 -1.04
CA VAL A 40 -8.54 -2.57 -1.68
C VAL A 40 -7.78 -1.72 -0.65
N VAL A 41 -7.76 -2.14 0.60
CA VAL A 41 -7.10 -1.44 1.70
C VAL A 41 -5.58 -1.48 1.56
N SER A 42 -4.91 -0.43 1.99
CA SER A 42 -3.47 -0.26 1.79
C SER A 42 -2.57 -1.16 2.64
N VAL A 43 -3.05 -1.69 3.77
CA VAL A 43 -2.30 -2.57 4.67
C VAL A 43 -2.98 -3.93 4.75
N LYS A 44 -2.23 -5.00 4.51
CA LYS A 44 -2.82 -6.35 4.39
C LYS A 44 -2.86 -7.12 5.71
N THR A 45 -1.85 -6.97 6.57
CA THR A 45 -1.79 -7.67 7.86
C THR A 45 -3.01 -7.36 8.72
N ALA A 46 -3.39 -6.10 8.83
CA ALA A 46 -4.49 -5.68 9.68
C ALA A 46 -5.86 -6.17 9.18
N VAL A 47 -6.09 -6.16 7.86
CA VAL A 47 -7.31 -6.72 7.26
C VAL A 47 -7.35 -8.23 7.45
N ARG A 48 -6.24 -8.91 7.16
CA ARG A 48 -6.14 -10.36 7.32
C ARG A 48 -6.40 -10.80 8.75
N GLN A 49 -5.89 -10.07 9.74
CA GLN A 49 -6.15 -10.36 11.15
C GLN A 49 -7.64 -10.34 11.47
N GLN A 50 -8.37 -9.33 11.02
CA GLN A 50 -9.82 -9.25 11.23
C GLN A 50 -10.60 -10.35 10.50
N VAL A 51 -10.11 -10.79 9.34
CA VAL A 51 -10.68 -11.93 8.60
C VAL A 51 -10.47 -13.24 9.36
N LEU A 52 -9.26 -13.47 9.90
CA LEU A 52 -8.92 -14.65 10.71
C LEU A 52 -9.77 -14.74 11.98
N GLU A 53 -9.93 -13.64 12.70
CA GLU A 53 -10.75 -13.56 13.91
C GLU A 53 -12.21 -13.96 13.69
N ARG A 54 -12.67 -13.86 12.43
CA ARG A 54 -14.04 -14.21 12.02
C ARG A 54 -14.14 -15.56 11.29
N GLY A 55 -13.02 -16.28 11.11
CA GLY A 55 -12.99 -17.57 10.39
C GLY A 55 -13.41 -17.45 8.93
N MET A 56 -13.09 -16.32 8.28
CA MET A 56 -13.55 -16.04 6.91
C MET A 56 -12.45 -16.23 5.84
N GLU A 57 -11.28 -16.74 6.20
CA GLU A 57 -10.10 -16.86 5.34
C GLU A 57 -10.31 -17.80 4.14
N SER A 58 -11.18 -18.81 4.28
CA SER A 58 -11.48 -19.75 3.19
C SER A 58 -12.24 -19.14 2.01
N ARG A 59 -12.68 -17.91 2.15
CA ARG A 59 -13.43 -17.15 1.12
C ARG A 59 -12.90 -15.71 0.92
N TYR A 60 -11.75 -15.41 1.52
CA TYR A 60 -11.12 -14.10 1.43
C TYR A 60 -9.79 -14.16 0.67
N VAL A 61 -9.59 -13.19 -0.20
CA VAL A 61 -8.34 -12.93 -0.92
C VAL A 61 -8.05 -11.44 -0.84
N GLY A 62 -7.01 -11.06 -0.11
CA GLY A 62 -6.65 -9.66 0.05
C GLY A 62 -6.17 -9.03 -1.26
N GLY A 63 -6.55 -7.80 -1.49
CA GLY A 63 -6.16 -7.01 -2.65
C GLY A 63 -5.61 -5.63 -2.26
N HIS A 64 -4.70 -5.09 -3.07
CA HIS A 64 -4.27 -3.71 -2.95
C HIS A 64 -3.86 -3.15 -4.33
N PRO A 65 -4.68 -2.28 -4.94
CA PRO A 65 -4.29 -1.56 -6.14
C PRO A 65 -3.24 -0.50 -5.80
N MET A 66 -2.05 -0.61 -6.38
CA MET A 66 -0.97 0.39 -6.23
C MET A 66 -1.27 1.61 -7.10
N ALA A 67 -2.41 2.24 -6.85
CA ALA A 67 -2.92 3.40 -7.58
C ALA A 67 -3.72 4.29 -6.64
N GLY A 68 -3.59 5.60 -6.81
CA GLY A 68 -4.31 6.57 -6.01
C GLY A 68 -3.84 7.99 -6.32
N THR A 69 -4.60 8.95 -5.84
CA THR A 69 -4.26 10.37 -5.92
C THR A 69 -4.33 10.97 -4.52
N SER A 70 -3.75 12.15 -4.32
CA SER A 70 -3.87 12.91 -3.07
C SER A 70 -5.29 13.47 -2.83
N LYS A 71 -6.20 13.31 -3.78
CA LYS A 71 -7.58 13.79 -3.72
C LYS A 71 -8.52 12.63 -3.43
N SER A 72 -9.57 12.87 -2.69
CA SER A 72 -10.62 11.91 -2.35
C SER A 72 -12.00 12.33 -2.89
N GLY A 73 -12.97 11.42 -2.81
CA GLY A 73 -14.34 11.66 -3.23
C GLY A 73 -14.60 11.36 -4.71
N TRP A 74 -15.89 11.21 -5.04
CA TRP A 74 -16.36 10.81 -6.37
C TRP A 74 -15.92 11.77 -7.49
N ASP A 75 -15.92 13.08 -7.22
CA ASP A 75 -15.54 14.09 -8.21
C ASP A 75 -14.07 14.03 -8.65
N ASN A 76 -13.25 13.30 -7.90
CA ASN A 76 -11.84 13.04 -8.20
C ASN A 76 -11.59 11.65 -8.76
N SER A 77 -12.66 10.88 -9.06
CA SER A 77 -12.53 9.56 -9.67
C SER A 77 -11.94 9.66 -11.09
N GLN A 78 -11.10 8.68 -11.45
CA GLN A 78 -10.48 8.62 -12.77
C GLN A 78 -10.79 7.26 -13.38
N ARG A 79 -11.33 7.27 -14.59
CA ARG A 79 -11.74 6.05 -15.32
C ARG A 79 -10.60 5.05 -15.49
N ASP A 80 -9.39 5.52 -15.77
CA ASP A 80 -8.23 4.70 -16.08
C ASP A 80 -7.24 4.60 -14.89
N LEU A 81 -7.70 4.88 -13.65
CA LEU A 81 -6.86 4.92 -12.45
C LEU A 81 -6.01 3.65 -12.24
N PHE A 82 -6.58 2.49 -12.54
CA PHE A 82 -5.93 1.20 -12.32
C PHE A 82 -5.16 0.68 -13.54
N ARG A 83 -5.28 1.35 -14.68
CA ARG A 83 -4.66 0.89 -15.91
C ARG A 83 -3.14 0.80 -15.77
N ARG A 84 -2.57 -0.40 -15.98
CA ARG A 84 -1.15 -0.73 -15.79
C ARG A 84 -0.64 -0.53 -14.35
N ALA A 85 -1.51 -0.31 -13.38
CA ALA A 85 -1.11 -0.32 -11.99
C ALA A 85 -0.85 -1.75 -11.51
N ALA A 86 0.17 -1.95 -10.69
CA ALA A 86 0.32 -3.21 -9.99
C ALA A 86 -0.83 -3.37 -8.98
N TRP A 87 -1.39 -4.57 -8.91
CA TRP A 87 -2.41 -4.92 -7.93
C TRP A 87 -1.92 -6.13 -7.13
N GLY A 88 -1.48 -5.88 -5.89
CA GLY A 88 -1.09 -6.94 -4.99
C GLY A 88 -2.28 -7.85 -4.67
N ILE A 89 -2.10 -9.16 -4.82
CA ILE A 89 -3.12 -10.17 -4.50
C ILE A 89 -2.50 -11.16 -3.52
N THR A 90 -3.07 -11.27 -2.32
CA THR A 90 -2.49 -12.13 -1.28
C THR A 90 -2.88 -13.59 -1.47
N TYR A 91 -1.92 -14.50 -1.20
CA TYR A 91 -2.12 -15.94 -1.32
C TYR A 91 -1.72 -16.73 -0.05
N ASP A 92 -1.63 -16.04 1.11
CA ASP A 92 -1.17 -16.64 2.37
C ASP A 92 -1.98 -17.86 2.79
N TYR A 93 -3.31 -17.80 2.68
CA TYR A 93 -4.17 -18.92 3.05
C TYR A 93 -3.88 -20.19 2.24
N ALA A 94 -3.70 -20.06 0.92
CA ALA A 94 -3.35 -21.19 0.06
C ALA A 94 -1.99 -21.80 0.43
N ALA A 95 -0.99 -20.96 0.66
CA ALA A 95 0.34 -21.40 1.07
C ALA A 95 0.35 -22.06 2.47
N GLU A 96 -0.51 -21.63 3.37
CA GLU A 96 -0.70 -22.24 4.69
C GLU A 96 -1.41 -23.58 4.61
N CYS A 97 -2.43 -23.71 3.76
CA CYS A 97 -3.05 -25.01 3.47
C CYS A 97 -2.01 -26.00 2.93
N GLU A 98 -1.21 -25.58 1.96
CA GLU A 98 -0.14 -26.42 1.40
C GLU A 98 0.89 -26.82 2.46
N ALA A 99 1.32 -25.90 3.31
CA ALA A 99 2.27 -26.19 4.39
C ALA A 99 1.72 -27.19 5.42
N ARG A 100 0.38 -27.23 5.61
CA ARG A 100 -0.29 -28.20 6.48
C ARG A 100 -0.65 -29.52 5.77
N GLY A 101 -0.38 -29.65 4.47
CA GLY A 101 -0.79 -30.77 3.67
C GLY A 101 -2.31 -30.87 3.41
N GLU A 102 -3.00 -29.74 3.55
CA GLU A 102 -4.44 -29.61 3.35
C GLU A 102 -4.77 -29.20 1.93
N LYS A 103 -5.95 -29.64 1.44
CA LYS A 103 -6.45 -29.16 0.14
C LYS A 103 -6.95 -27.71 0.28
N ILE A 104 -6.55 -26.87 -0.66
CA ILE A 104 -7.11 -25.52 -0.76
C ILE A 104 -8.61 -25.64 -1.07
N PRO A 105 -9.50 -25.00 -0.27
CA PRO A 105 -10.93 -25.03 -0.50
C PRO A 105 -11.31 -24.47 -1.87
N LYS A 106 -12.28 -25.12 -2.53
CA LYS A 106 -12.77 -24.69 -3.85
C LYS A 106 -13.24 -23.24 -3.85
N GLN A 107 -13.93 -22.82 -2.79
CA GLN A 107 -14.41 -21.45 -2.64
C GLN A 107 -13.26 -20.42 -2.66
N TRP A 108 -12.12 -20.74 -2.02
CA TRP A 108 -10.97 -19.86 -2.05
C TRP A 108 -10.39 -19.73 -3.47
N ILE A 109 -10.28 -20.86 -4.19
CA ILE A 109 -9.78 -20.87 -5.57
C ILE A 109 -10.70 -20.04 -6.48
N GLU A 110 -12.01 -20.18 -6.33
CA GLU A 110 -13.01 -19.40 -7.06
C GLU A 110 -12.87 -17.90 -6.74
N THR A 111 -12.75 -17.54 -5.45
CA THR A 111 -12.54 -16.15 -5.04
C THR A 111 -11.24 -15.57 -5.62
N PHE A 112 -10.14 -16.31 -5.54
CA PHE A 112 -8.85 -15.87 -6.10
C PHE A 112 -8.95 -15.64 -7.62
N THR A 113 -9.62 -16.56 -8.33
CA THR A 113 -9.83 -16.46 -9.78
C THR A 113 -10.66 -15.22 -10.14
N GLU A 114 -11.72 -14.93 -9.39
CA GLU A 114 -12.55 -13.74 -9.63
C GLU A 114 -11.80 -12.44 -9.30
N VAL A 115 -10.95 -12.42 -8.27
CA VAL A 115 -10.09 -11.28 -7.97
C VAL A 115 -9.10 -11.02 -9.10
N VAL A 116 -8.41 -12.06 -9.61
CA VAL A 116 -7.52 -11.94 -10.77
C VAL A 116 -8.28 -11.43 -12.00
N ARG A 117 -9.47 -11.99 -12.26
CA ARG A 117 -10.33 -11.54 -13.36
C ARG A 117 -10.74 -10.07 -13.23
N MET A 118 -11.10 -9.63 -12.02
CA MET A 118 -11.44 -8.24 -11.73
C MET A 118 -10.25 -7.31 -12.05
N THR A 119 -9.04 -7.68 -11.63
CA THR A 119 -7.84 -6.87 -11.93
C THR A 119 -7.57 -6.76 -13.43
N GLN A 120 -7.77 -7.85 -14.17
CA GLN A 120 -7.65 -7.85 -15.64
C GLN A 120 -8.70 -6.95 -16.32
N MET A 121 -9.93 -6.96 -15.82
CA MET A 121 -11.03 -6.12 -16.36
C MET A 121 -10.76 -4.63 -16.24
N VAL A 122 -10.02 -4.21 -15.20
CA VAL A 122 -9.59 -2.81 -15.02
C VAL A 122 -8.20 -2.54 -15.62
N HIS A 123 -7.67 -3.49 -16.39
CA HIS A 123 -6.34 -3.40 -17.01
C HIS A 123 -5.19 -3.18 -16.02
N ALA A 124 -5.33 -3.68 -14.78
CA ALA A 124 -4.27 -3.71 -13.78
C ALA A 124 -3.43 -4.99 -13.94
N GLU A 125 -2.21 -4.96 -13.42
CA GLU A 125 -1.29 -6.10 -13.38
C GLU A 125 -1.44 -6.84 -12.05
N ALA A 126 -1.93 -8.08 -12.09
CA ALA A 126 -2.05 -8.93 -10.91
C ALA A 126 -0.65 -9.38 -10.42
N VAL A 127 -0.31 -9.06 -9.17
CA VAL A 127 0.96 -9.40 -8.54
C VAL A 127 0.70 -10.27 -7.31
N PRO A 128 0.86 -11.60 -7.40
CA PRO A 128 0.75 -12.47 -6.23
C PRO A 128 1.83 -12.14 -5.20
N ILE A 129 1.41 -11.93 -3.94
CA ILE A 129 2.33 -11.52 -2.88
C ILE A 129 1.90 -12.10 -1.53
N ARG A 130 2.86 -12.36 -0.64
CA ARG A 130 2.59 -12.70 0.76
C ARG A 130 2.29 -11.41 1.54
N VAL A 131 1.36 -11.48 2.50
CA VAL A 131 0.95 -10.34 3.33
C VAL A 131 2.15 -9.63 3.96
N ALA A 132 3.06 -10.37 4.59
CA ALA A 132 4.24 -9.79 5.24
C ALA A 132 5.16 -9.07 4.23
N ASN A 133 5.38 -9.66 3.06
CA ASN A 133 6.20 -9.05 2.00
C ASN A 133 5.53 -7.80 1.41
N HIS A 134 4.19 -7.81 1.29
CA HIS A 134 3.43 -6.64 0.88
C HIS A 134 3.64 -5.48 1.86
N ASP A 135 3.37 -5.70 3.15
CA ASP A 135 3.42 -4.65 4.15
C ASP A 135 4.85 -4.11 4.36
N ALA A 136 5.87 -4.98 4.29
CA ALA A 136 7.27 -4.57 4.28
C ALA A 136 7.64 -3.74 3.03
N ALA A 137 7.09 -4.07 1.87
CA ALA A 137 7.32 -3.32 0.65
C ALA A 137 6.66 -1.93 0.70
N VAL A 138 5.35 -1.85 1.06
CA VAL A 138 4.64 -0.57 1.10
C VAL A 138 5.15 0.34 2.22
N ALA A 139 5.67 -0.22 3.32
CA ALA A 139 6.36 0.56 4.34
C ALA A 139 7.50 1.38 3.74
N ARG A 140 8.33 0.77 2.87
CA ARG A 140 9.49 1.42 2.25
C ARG A 140 9.15 2.36 1.10
N ILE A 141 8.16 1.99 0.24
CA ILE A 141 7.89 2.73 -1.01
C ILE A 141 6.72 3.69 -0.91
N SER A 142 5.94 3.65 0.17
CA SER A 142 4.77 4.49 0.39
C SER A 142 4.79 5.18 1.75
N HIS A 143 4.81 4.42 2.86
CA HIS A 143 4.66 4.99 4.19
C HIS A 143 5.88 5.81 4.62
N LEU A 144 7.08 5.29 4.47
CA LEU A 144 8.32 6.01 4.75
C LEU A 144 8.44 7.32 3.92
N PRO A 145 8.15 7.36 2.61
CA PRO A 145 8.06 8.60 1.85
C PRO A 145 7.09 9.63 2.42
N HIS A 146 5.94 9.22 2.96
CA HIS A 146 5.03 10.15 3.64
C HIS A 146 5.66 10.74 4.90
N VAL A 147 6.24 9.92 5.77
CA VAL A 147 6.92 10.39 6.98
C VAL A 147 8.05 11.37 6.65
N PHE A 148 8.85 11.07 5.62
CA PHE A 148 9.92 11.98 5.18
C PHE A 148 9.38 13.27 4.58
N ALA A 149 8.30 13.23 3.83
CA ALA A 149 7.68 14.43 3.29
C ALA A 149 7.14 15.35 4.40
N GLU A 150 6.51 14.77 5.45
CA GLU A 150 6.08 15.52 6.63
C GLU A 150 7.26 16.17 7.37
N ILE A 151 8.34 15.40 7.61
CA ILE A 151 9.56 15.92 8.26
C ILE A 151 10.16 17.05 7.44
N LEU A 152 10.31 16.88 6.13
CA LEU A 152 10.86 17.90 5.23
C LEU A 152 9.98 19.15 5.21
N ALA A 153 8.67 19.02 5.20
CA ALA A 153 7.74 20.14 5.24
C ALA A 153 7.91 20.95 6.54
N VAL A 154 7.95 20.26 7.70
CA VAL A 154 8.16 20.90 9.01
C VAL A 154 9.53 21.58 9.11
N VAL A 155 10.60 20.90 8.68
CA VAL A 155 11.97 21.49 8.71
C VAL A 155 12.07 22.69 7.77
N GLY A 156 11.45 22.62 6.59
CA GLY A 156 11.43 23.74 5.65
C GLY A 156 10.64 24.95 6.18
N ASP A 157 9.52 24.71 6.86
CA ASP A 157 8.70 25.77 7.47
C ASP A 157 9.42 26.45 8.63
N ASN A 158 10.16 25.71 9.43
CA ASN A 158 11.01 26.25 10.50
C ASN A 158 12.09 27.23 10.00
N GLY A 159 12.43 27.20 8.72
CA GLY A 159 13.32 28.18 8.07
C GLY A 159 12.67 29.56 7.85
N GLY A 160 11.38 29.71 8.16
CA GLY A 160 10.63 30.97 8.10
C GLY A 160 10.37 31.47 6.68
N ILE A 161 9.94 32.73 6.59
CA ILE A 161 9.51 33.37 5.34
C ILE A 161 10.56 33.31 4.23
N LEU A 162 11.85 33.41 4.58
CA LEU A 162 12.91 33.33 3.57
C LEU A 162 12.99 31.95 2.93
N ALA A 163 12.98 30.88 3.73
CA ALA A 163 13.01 29.51 3.21
C ALA A 163 11.75 29.21 2.36
N GLN A 164 10.58 29.63 2.82
CA GLN A 164 9.34 29.51 2.08
C GLN A 164 9.39 30.24 0.73
N SER A 165 9.91 31.46 0.70
CA SER A 165 10.02 32.27 -0.53
C SER A 165 11.02 31.70 -1.54
N LEU A 166 12.02 30.97 -1.09
CA LEU A 166 13.05 30.34 -1.92
C LEU A 166 12.69 28.90 -2.30
N SER A 167 11.55 28.37 -1.82
CA SER A 167 11.14 27.00 -2.12
C SER A 167 10.89 26.80 -3.61
N ALA A 168 11.64 25.87 -4.23
CA ALA A 168 11.60 25.56 -5.65
C ALA A 168 11.11 24.12 -5.91
N GLY A 169 11.28 23.64 -7.14
CA GLY A 169 10.76 22.34 -7.61
C GLY A 169 11.14 21.18 -6.71
N SER A 170 12.43 21.04 -6.37
CA SER A 170 12.92 19.90 -5.55
C SER A 170 12.21 19.81 -4.18
N PHE A 171 12.01 20.94 -3.51
CA PHE A 171 11.30 20.97 -2.22
C PHE A 171 9.82 20.61 -2.40
N LYS A 172 9.16 21.20 -3.42
CA LYS A 172 7.73 20.92 -3.72
C LYS A 172 7.51 19.46 -4.08
N ASP A 173 8.42 18.87 -4.86
CA ASP A 173 8.32 17.46 -5.25
C ASP A 173 8.53 16.54 -4.04
N ALA A 174 9.54 16.83 -3.21
CA ALA A 174 9.85 16.03 -2.03
C ALA A 174 8.77 16.11 -0.92
N THR A 175 8.08 17.25 -0.82
CA THR A 175 7.01 17.46 0.19
C THR A 175 5.60 17.28 -0.37
N ARG A 176 5.44 16.91 -1.62
CA ARG A 176 4.13 16.84 -2.30
C ARG A 176 3.12 15.97 -1.55
N VAL A 177 3.53 14.84 -1.01
CA VAL A 177 2.65 13.90 -0.32
C VAL A 177 2.31 14.32 1.12
N ALA A 178 3.02 15.28 1.71
CA ALA A 178 2.63 15.90 2.97
C ALA A 178 1.31 16.70 2.86
N GLY A 179 0.83 16.98 1.66
CA GLY A 179 -0.52 17.52 1.42
C GLY A 179 -1.65 16.48 1.48
N THR A 180 -1.37 15.24 1.80
CA THR A 180 -2.39 14.19 2.01
C THR A 180 -3.12 14.45 3.33
N HIS A 181 -4.43 14.10 3.38
CA HIS A 181 -5.22 14.32 4.60
C HIS A 181 -4.59 13.60 5.80
N PRO A 182 -4.38 14.29 6.95
CA PRO A 182 -3.63 13.74 8.08
C PRO A 182 -4.16 12.40 8.61
N GLU A 183 -5.48 12.25 8.71
CA GLU A 183 -6.11 10.99 9.17
C GLU A 183 -5.75 9.80 8.29
N LEU A 184 -5.62 10.00 6.97
CA LEU A 184 -5.26 8.93 6.06
C LEU A 184 -3.79 8.50 6.27
N VAL A 185 -2.88 9.47 6.42
CA VAL A 185 -1.46 9.21 6.70
C VAL A 185 -1.31 8.51 8.06
N GLN A 186 -2.01 8.99 9.08
CA GLN A 186 -2.02 8.40 10.41
C GLN A 186 -2.48 6.93 10.35
N GLN A 187 -3.66 6.66 9.80
CA GLN A 187 -4.19 5.29 9.69
C GLN A 187 -3.21 4.35 8.96
N MET A 188 -2.67 4.80 7.84
CA MET A 188 -1.71 4.02 7.05
C MET A 188 -0.44 3.69 7.84
N CYS A 189 0.15 4.67 8.52
CA CYS A 189 1.39 4.49 9.27
C CYS A 189 1.18 3.67 10.55
N GLU A 190 0.13 3.95 11.31
CA GLU A 190 -0.16 3.25 12.58
C GLU A 190 -0.53 1.78 12.32
N THR A 191 -1.32 1.51 11.27
CA THR A 191 -1.76 0.16 10.95
C THR A 191 -0.60 -0.72 10.46
N ASN A 192 0.45 -0.14 9.86
CA ASN A 192 1.65 -0.84 9.40
C ASN A 192 2.89 -0.49 10.26
N ALA A 193 2.69 -0.09 11.50
CA ALA A 193 3.76 0.40 12.37
C ALA A 193 4.97 -0.55 12.49
N PRO A 194 4.83 -1.88 12.67
CA PRO A 194 5.99 -2.76 12.78
C PRO A 194 6.92 -2.70 11.56
N ALA A 195 6.37 -2.80 10.35
CA ALA A 195 7.15 -2.75 9.12
C ALA A 195 7.70 -1.33 8.83
N LEU A 196 6.96 -0.30 9.24
CA LEU A 196 7.41 1.08 9.09
C LEU A 196 8.55 1.42 10.05
N VAL A 197 8.54 0.91 11.27
CA VAL A 197 9.64 1.09 12.23
C VAL A 197 10.94 0.48 11.69
N GLU A 198 10.91 -0.73 11.12
CA GLU A 198 12.08 -1.33 10.47
C GLU A 198 12.63 -0.44 9.34
N ALA A 199 11.74 0.11 8.50
CA ALA A 199 12.14 0.99 7.41
C ALA A 199 12.68 2.34 7.91
N LEU A 200 12.15 2.86 9.02
CA LEU A 200 12.63 4.08 9.68
C LEU A 200 14.00 3.86 10.31
N ASP A 201 14.25 2.74 10.96
CA ASP A 201 15.56 2.42 11.56
C ASP A 201 16.65 2.39 10.48
N GLU A 202 16.39 1.73 9.34
CA GLU A 202 17.30 1.73 8.18
C GLU A 202 17.58 3.15 7.68
N ALA A 203 16.56 4.00 7.59
CA ALA A 203 16.71 5.37 7.14
C ALA A 203 17.42 6.26 8.16
N LEU A 204 17.19 6.05 9.46
CA LEU A 204 17.87 6.76 10.53
C LEU A 204 19.37 6.46 10.56
N ASP A 205 19.76 5.21 10.29
CA ASP A 205 21.18 4.86 10.21
C ASP A 205 21.88 5.55 9.03
N LEU A 206 21.23 5.62 7.86
CA LEU A 206 21.74 6.35 6.72
C LEU A 206 21.84 7.88 7.00
N LEU A 207 20.87 8.46 7.73
CA LEU A 207 20.89 9.86 8.11
C LEU A 207 21.98 10.17 9.14
N ARG A 208 22.19 9.30 10.11
CA ARG A 208 23.27 9.44 11.10
C ARG A 208 24.64 9.41 10.43
N ASP A 209 24.86 8.44 9.54
CA ASP A 209 26.11 8.33 8.76
C ASP A 209 26.35 9.58 7.90
N ALA A 210 25.33 10.05 7.19
CA ALA A 210 25.43 11.26 6.38
C ALA A 210 25.75 12.50 7.22
N ARG A 211 25.11 12.64 8.38
CA ARG A 211 25.38 13.74 9.32
C ARG A 211 26.81 13.69 9.84
N GLU A 212 27.30 12.52 10.26
CA GLU A 212 28.65 12.33 10.76
C GLU A 212 29.70 12.70 9.70
N LYS A 213 29.51 12.24 8.47
CA LYS A 213 30.40 12.55 7.34
C LYS A 213 30.39 14.04 6.97
N LEU A 214 29.25 14.73 7.09
CA LEU A 214 29.16 16.16 6.84
C LEU A 214 29.80 17.01 7.97
N ASP A 215 29.84 16.51 9.20
CA ASP A 215 30.43 17.13 10.37
C ASP A 215 31.95 16.87 10.48
N SER A 216 32.55 16.20 9.51
CA SER A 216 33.97 15.85 9.44
C SER A 216 34.82 17.00 8.86
N PRO A 217 36.16 17.00 9.06
CA PRO A 217 37.06 17.96 8.44
C PRO A 217 37.02 17.99 6.92
N GLU A 218 36.66 16.88 6.28
CA GLU A 218 36.47 16.75 4.84
C GLU A 218 35.03 16.32 4.56
N PRO A 219 34.05 17.25 4.55
CA PRO A 219 32.64 16.94 4.42
C PRO A 219 32.33 16.23 3.10
N SER A 220 31.65 15.08 3.15
CA SER A 220 31.27 14.33 1.96
C SER A 220 30.02 13.46 2.17
N ILE A 221 29.13 13.46 1.19
CA ILE A 221 28.00 12.50 1.07
C ILE A 221 28.10 11.68 -0.21
N ALA A 222 29.27 11.57 -0.81
CA ALA A 222 29.46 10.95 -2.12
C ALA A 222 28.93 9.51 -2.15
N GLU A 223 29.20 8.70 -1.13
CA GLU A 223 28.74 7.31 -1.06
C GLU A 223 27.21 7.20 -1.04
N LEU A 224 26.54 8.03 -0.23
CA LEU A 224 25.08 8.07 -0.17
C LEU A 224 24.50 8.55 -1.51
N SER A 225 25.07 9.59 -2.11
CA SER A 225 24.64 10.12 -3.40
C SER A 225 24.75 9.08 -4.50
N ASP A 226 25.89 8.38 -4.59
CA ASP A 226 26.08 7.29 -5.57
C ASP A 226 25.14 6.12 -5.33
N ALA A 227 24.91 5.73 -4.09
CA ALA A 227 23.98 4.66 -3.74
C ALA A 227 22.55 5.03 -4.15
N GLY A 228 22.12 6.25 -3.85
CA GLY A 228 20.81 6.80 -4.22
C GLY A 228 20.62 6.84 -5.74
N TYR A 229 21.61 7.35 -6.48
CA TYR A 229 21.58 7.39 -7.96
C TYR A 229 21.42 5.97 -8.55
N ARG A 230 22.22 5.02 -8.10
CA ARG A 230 22.11 3.61 -8.55
C ARG A 230 20.77 2.98 -8.19
N ALA A 231 20.23 3.27 -7.00
CA ALA A 231 18.93 2.77 -6.59
C ALA A 231 17.82 3.33 -7.49
N ARG A 232 17.84 4.64 -7.75
CA ARG A 232 16.88 5.31 -8.64
C ARG A 232 16.93 4.75 -10.06
N THR A 233 18.12 4.56 -10.62
CA THR A 233 18.30 3.97 -11.95
C THR A 233 17.69 2.57 -12.06
N ARG A 234 17.85 1.73 -11.02
CA ARG A 234 17.22 0.39 -11.00
C ARG A 234 15.70 0.47 -10.95
N ILE A 235 15.13 1.41 -10.18
CA ILE A 235 13.68 1.61 -10.08
C ILE A 235 13.11 2.04 -11.42
N ASP A 236 13.76 3.01 -12.08
CA ASP A 236 13.30 3.54 -13.37
C ASP A 236 13.38 2.48 -14.49
N ALA A 237 14.42 1.66 -14.52
CA ALA A 237 14.55 0.56 -15.47
C ALA A 237 13.42 -0.46 -15.33
N ARG A 238 13.04 -0.82 -14.10
CA ARG A 238 11.90 -1.73 -13.84
C ARG A 238 10.56 -1.11 -14.19
N SER A 239 10.38 0.19 -13.94
CA SER A 239 9.16 0.92 -14.28
C SER A 239 9.02 1.14 -15.78
N GLY A 240 10.13 1.33 -16.51
CA GLY A 240 10.18 1.43 -17.97
C GLY A 240 9.79 0.10 -18.64
N ALA A 241 10.34 -1.01 -18.19
CA ALA A 241 10.01 -2.34 -18.71
C ALA A 241 8.51 -2.68 -18.59
N ARG A 242 7.82 -2.19 -17.54
CA ARG A 242 6.35 -2.33 -17.38
C ARG A 242 5.54 -1.46 -18.35
N LYS A 243 6.11 -0.38 -18.89
CA LYS A 243 5.42 0.49 -19.86
C LYS A 243 5.46 -0.05 -21.28
N GLU A 244 6.42 -0.90 -21.61
CA GLU A 244 6.65 -1.46 -22.94
C GLU A 244 6.00 -2.85 -23.13
N SER A 245 5.59 -3.52 -22.05
CA SER A 245 4.85 -4.79 -22.05
C SER A 245 3.34 -4.57 -22.00
#